data_4a01ae59a786fb71e627fdb23b16bdbe
#
_entry.id   4a01ae59a786fb71e627fdb23b16bdbe
#
_cell.length_a   1.000
_cell.length_b   1.000
_cell.length_c   1.000
_cell.angle_alpha   90.00
_cell.angle_beta   90.00
_cell.angle_gamma   90.00
#
_symmetry.space_group_name_H-M   'P 1'
#
loop_
_entity.id
_entity.type
_entity.pdbx_description
1 polymer ?
#
loop_
_entity_poly.entity_id
_entity_poly.type
_entity_poly.pdbx_seq_one_letter_code
_entity_poly.pdbx_strand_id
1 'polypeptide(L)'
;MIGALSDKHFTALRRWRVNHVRVVLLSISGVLLFSLSFAQEQRQPKYEVYALSYGVYPNFPVSGLIAGADKARKIDLQMMVWLVRGGGKNILVDTGCYHENVIKGKGIQNLIRASEAVAKLGLSAKDITDVVITHMHWDHADGMDLFPNAKIWIQKDEYGYYTGAAWQTGGKHGGIEPDDVMTLVKLNTSGKVNLVDGDDVEIIDGVRVYTGGRHTFASQYVSVRAASGTIVIASDNMYLYENLEKHAPIAQTFDADSNLKAQDRMKQMASRPDLVVPGHDPLVFVKFPQPGNGVAKIE
;
A
#
# COMPACT_ATOMS: atom_id res chain seq x y z
N MET A 1 26.38 -2.47 -86.40
CA MET A 1 25.85 -1.44 -87.32
C MET A 1 24.47 -1.06 -86.82
N ILE A 2 24.32 0.21 -86.49
CA ILE A 2 23.09 1.03 -86.52
C ILE A 2 22.06 0.66 -85.44
N GLY A 3 21.62 1.56 -84.58
CA GLY A 3 21.78 3.01 -84.45
C GLY A 3 20.84 3.43 -83.34
N ALA A 4 21.30 4.37 -82.55
CA ALA A 4 20.56 5.07 -81.49
C ALA A 4 19.45 5.96 -82.11
N LEU A 5 18.43 6.20 -81.29
CA LEU A 5 17.63 7.44 -81.20
C LEU A 5 16.71 7.31 -79.95
N SER A 6 17.01 7.96 -78.86
CA SER A 6 16.48 9.25 -78.43
C SER A 6 14.98 9.29 -78.18
N ASP A 7 14.57 9.17 -76.96
CA ASP A 7 13.35 9.87 -76.46
C ASP A 7 13.58 10.42 -75.09
N LYS A 8 13.97 11.68 -75.01
CA LYS A 8 13.78 12.60 -73.89
C LYS A 8 12.40 13.22 -74.09
N HIS A 9 11.59 13.17 -73.12
CA HIS A 9 10.42 14.00 -72.70
C HIS A 9 9.27 13.13 -72.22
N PHE A 10 9.32 12.82 -70.92
CA PHE A 10 8.11 12.54 -70.13
C PHE A 10 8.52 12.32 -68.69
N THR A 11 9.01 13.36 -67.98
CA THR A 11 9.27 13.27 -66.52
C THR A 11 9.13 14.62 -65.88
N ALA A 12 7.94 15.21 -65.90
CA ALA A 12 7.73 16.47 -65.14
C ALA A 12 6.35 16.64 -64.43
N LEU A 13 5.50 15.61 -64.40
CA LEU A 13 4.15 15.79 -63.82
C LEU A 13 3.77 14.79 -62.71
N ARG A 14 4.74 14.06 -62.14
CA ARG A 14 4.42 13.07 -61.08
C ARG A 14 4.95 13.38 -59.68
N ARG A 15 5.57 14.55 -59.45
CA ARG A 15 6.19 14.88 -58.12
C ARG A 15 5.38 15.76 -57.20
N TRP A 16 4.20 16.26 -57.54
CA TRP A 16 3.45 17.22 -56.71
C TRP A 16 2.26 16.64 -55.94
N ARG A 17 1.88 15.38 -56.16
CA ARG A 17 0.74 14.77 -55.41
C ARG A 17 1.10 13.97 -54.17
N VAL A 18 2.38 13.64 -53.92
CA VAL A 18 2.78 12.74 -52.85
C VAL A 18 3.08 13.50 -51.54
N ASN A 19 3.44 14.80 -51.58
CA ASN A 19 3.86 15.53 -50.39
C ASN A 19 2.71 16.08 -49.53
N HIS A 20 1.52 16.29 -50.06
CA HIS A 20 0.40 16.84 -49.26
C HIS A 20 -0.33 15.76 -48.46
N VAL A 21 -0.36 14.50 -48.92
CA VAL A 21 -1.01 13.40 -48.18
C VAL A 21 -0.17 12.97 -46.98
N ARG A 22 1.16 13.02 -47.06
CA ARG A 22 2.05 12.65 -45.94
C ARG A 22 2.03 13.70 -44.79
N VAL A 23 1.90 14.97 -45.09
CA VAL A 23 1.85 16.04 -44.06
C VAL A 23 0.52 16.01 -43.30
N VAL A 24 -0.59 15.70 -44.00
CA VAL A 24 -1.92 15.61 -43.36
C VAL A 24 -2.04 14.36 -42.49
N LEU A 25 -1.45 13.22 -42.89
CA LEU A 25 -1.46 11.99 -42.07
C LEU A 25 -0.58 12.10 -40.82
N LEU A 26 0.56 12.79 -40.88
CA LEU A 26 1.43 13.02 -39.73
C LEU A 26 0.81 14.00 -38.72
N SER A 27 0.08 15.02 -39.19
CA SER A 27 -0.61 15.98 -38.27
C SER A 27 -1.83 15.34 -37.58
N ILE A 28 -2.58 14.48 -38.26
CA ILE A 28 -3.73 13.77 -37.69
C ILE A 28 -3.25 12.71 -36.66
N SER A 29 -2.16 11.99 -36.95
CA SER A 29 -1.59 11.02 -36.00
C SER A 29 -1.00 11.69 -34.77
N GLY A 30 -0.36 12.85 -34.90
CA GLY A 30 0.17 13.62 -33.77
C GLY A 30 -0.93 14.16 -32.87
N VAL A 31 -2.03 14.66 -33.43
CA VAL A 31 -3.18 15.17 -32.67
C VAL A 31 -3.92 14.02 -31.95
N LEU A 32 -4.06 12.85 -32.57
CA LEU A 32 -4.69 11.68 -31.98
C LEU A 32 -3.85 11.09 -30.83
N LEU A 33 -2.53 11.02 -30.98
CA LEU A 33 -1.63 10.54 -29.93
C LEU A 33 -1.58 11.52 -28.73
N PHE A 34 -1.59 12.82 -29.00
CA PHE A 34 -1.64 13.86 -27.95
C PHE A 34 -2.99 13.83 -27.21
N SER A 35 -4.10 13.63 -27.94
CA SER A 35 -5.45 13.52 -27.35
C SER A 35 -5.61 12.26 -26.50
N LEU A 36 -4.99 11.12 -26.89
CA LEU A 36 -5.00 9.89 -26.11
C LEU A 36 -4.16 10.01 -24.84
N SER A 37 -3.01 10.71 -24.87
CA SER A 37 -2.20 10.98 -23.68
C SER A 37 -2.94 11.87 -22.68
N PHE A 38 -3.62 12.92 -23.13
CA PHE A 38 -4.43 13.76 -22.25
C PHE A 38 -5.67 13.04 -21.70
N ALA A 39 -6.31 12.16 -22.50
CA ALA A 39 -7.45 11.37 -22.02
C ALA A 39 -7.08 10.32 -21.00
N GLN A 40 -5.84 9.80 -21.04
CA GLN A 40 -5.33 8.82 -20.08
C GLN A 40 -4.93 9.48 -18.77
N GLU A 41 -4.39 10.70 -18.80
CA GLU A 41 -4.04 11.46 -17.59
C GLU A 41 -5.28 11.88 -16.78
N GLN A 42 -6.45 12.09 -17.43
CA GLN A 42 -7.71 12.45 -16.77
C GLN A 42 -8.47 11.25 -16.16
N ARG A 43 -8.06 10.01 -16.39
CA ARG A 43 -8.78 8.80 -15.95
C ARG A 43 -8.22 8.14 -14.69
N GLN A 44 -7.15 8.65 -14.11
CA GLN A 44 -6.57 8.00 -12.94
C GLN A 44 -7.43 8.24 -11.70
N PRO A 45 -7.86 7.19 -10.99
CA PRO A 45 -8.66 7.35 -9.80
C PRO A 45 -7.88 8.14 -8.75
N LYS A 46 -8.54 9.11 -8.13
CA LYS A 46 -8.05 9.80 -6.95
C LYS A 46 -8.76 9.20 -5.75
N TYR A 47 -7.97 8.74 -4.81
CA TYR A 47 -8.49 8.10 -3.61
C TYR A 47 -8.61 9.07 -2.46
N GLU A 48 -9.55 8.80 -1.57
CA GLU A 48 -9.57 9.29 -0.20
C GLU A 48 -8.94 8.23 0.69
N VAL A 49 -8.13 8.64 1.66
CA VAL A 49 -7.45 7.75 2.61
C VAL A 49 -7.87 8.13 4.02
N TYR A 50 -8.26 7.14 4.80
CA TYR A 50 -8.68 7.30 6.19
C TYR A 50 -7.90 6.36 7.08
N ALA A 51 -7.38 6.87 8.20
CA ALA A 51 -6.93 6.03 9.32
C ALA A 51 -8.13 5.79 10.25
N LEU A 52 -8.36 4.55 10.61
CA LEU A 52 -9.47 4.10 11.44
C LEU A 52 -8.92 3.45 12.70
N SER A 53 -9.15 4.10 13.85
CA SER A 53 -8.82 3.53 15.15
C SER A 53 -9.73 2.35 15.46
N TYR A 54 -9.12 1.21 15.84
CA TYR A 54 -9.83 0.05 16.32
C TYR A 54 -9.49 -0.32 17.78
N GLY A 55 -8.50 0.37 18.40
CA GLY A 55 -8.13 0.18 19.80
C GLY A 55 -6.94 1.05 20.22
N VAL A 56 -6.58 0.95 21.48
CA VAL A 56 -5.40 1.60 22.06
C VAL A 56 -4.65 0.61 22.94
N TYR A 57 -3.36 0.42 22.72
CA TYR A 57 -2.51 -0.36 23.60
C TYR A 57 -1.79 0.59 24.56
N PRO A 58 -2.22 0.68 25.85
CA PRO A 58 -1.72 1.69 26.75
C PRO A 58 -0.30 1.40 27.25
N ASN A 59 0.43 2.46 27.56
CA ASN A 59 1.74 2.40 28.22
C ASN A 59 2.79 1.55 27.49
N PHE A 60 2.75 1.47 26.16
CA PHE A 60 3.70 0.70 25.39
C PHE A 60 5.10 1.36 25.44
N PRO A 61 6.20 0.59 25.66
CA PRO A 61 7.55 1.17 25.73
C PRO A 61 8.02 1.65 24.36
N VAL A 62 8.41 2.92 24.24
CA VAL A 62 8.89 3.50 22.98
C VAL A 62 10.16 2.81 22.49
N SER A 63 10.97 2.25 23.40
CA SER A 63 12.15 1.44 23.04
C SER A 63 11.81 0.13 22.30
N GLY A 64 10.55 -0.31 22.32
CA GLY A 64 10.05 -1.40 21.50
C GLY A 64 9.64 -0.99 20.08
N LEU A 65 9.58 0.34 19.82
CA LEU A 65 9.15 0.93 18.56
C LEU A 65 10.32 1.57 17.80
N ILE A 66 11.19 2.26 18.52
CA ILE A 66 12.33 2.99 17.97
C ILE A 66 13.62 2.43 18.56
N ALA A 67 14.53 2.00 17.71
CA ALA A 67 15.83 1.50 18.13
C ALA A 67 16.61 2.61 18.88
N GLY A 68 17.13 2.27 20.07
CA GLY A 68 17.90 3.20 20.89
C GLY A 68 17.08 4.25 21.65
N ALA A 69 15.75 4.20 21.61
CA ALA A 69 14.94 5.11 22.41
C ALA A 69 15.05 4.83 23.91
N ASP A 70 14.80 5.87 24.72
CA ASP A 70 14.81 5.77 26.18
C ASP A 70 13.79 4.72 26.65
N LYS A 71 14.28 3.75 27.44
CA LYS A 71 13.48 2.64 27.98
C LYS A 71 12.39 3.09 28.97
N ALA A 72 12.53 4.27 29.59
CA ALA A 72 11.55 4.83 30.49
C ALA A 72 10.36 5.47 29.76
N ARG A 73 10.53 5.86 28.48
CA ARG A 73 9.45 6.45 27.69
C ARG A 73 8.38 5.43 27.36
N LYS A 74 7.14 5.87 27.55
CA LYS A 74 5.95 5.08 27.17
C LYS A 74 5.01 5.94 26.35
N ILE A 75 4.19 5.29 25.54
CA ILE A 75 3.17 5.89 24.69
C ILE A 75 1.91 5.02 24.74
N ASP A 76 0.76 5.63 24.62
CA ASP A 76 -0.47 4.91 24.28
C ASP A 76 -0.47 4.66 22.79
N LEU A 77 -0.16 3.43 22.42
CA LEU A 77 0.04 3.01 21.04
C LEU A 77 -1.31 2.90 20.35
N GLN A 78 -1.47 3.61 19.23
CA GLN A 78 -2.72 3.62 18.50
C GLN A 78 -2.82 2.38 17.62
N MET A 79 -3.86 1.59 17.82
CA MET A 79 -4.20 0.46 16.97
C MET A 79 -5.08 0.97 15.83
N MET A 80 -4.61 0.87 14.57
CA MET A 80 -5.35 1.42 13.43
C MET A 80 -5.21 0.56 12.18
N VAL A 81 -6.21 0.68 11.31
CA VAL A 81 -6.22 0.17 9.93
C VAL A 81 -6.52 1.35 9.00
N TRP A 82 -6.26 1.20 7.71
CA TRP A 82 -6.47 2.30 6.76
C TRP A 82 -7.47 1.91 5.69
N LEU A 83 -8.45 2.79 5.43
CA LEU A 83 -9.39 2.65 4.33
C LEU A 83 -8.98 3.56 3.18
N VAL A 84 -8.81 2.99 2.00
CA VAL A 84 -8.55 3.68 0.73
C VAL A 84 -9.80 3.56 -0.13
N ARG A 85 -10.48 4.68 -0.41
CA ARG A 85 -11.78 4.71 -1.06
C ARG A 85 -11.74 5.54 -2.34
N GLY A 86 -12.10 4.95 -3.46
CA GLY A 86 -12.12 5.63 -4.77
C GLY A 86 -12.10 4.64 -5.92
N GLY A 87 -12.29 5.11 -7.16
CA GLY A 87 -12.22 4.26 -8.35
C GLY A 87 -13.18 3.06 -8.34
N GLY A 88 -14.31 3.14 -7.61
CA GLY A 88 -15.23 2.02 -7.42
C GLY A 88 -14.71 0.93 -6.45
N LYS A 89 -13.67 1.22 -5.68
CA LYS A 89 -13.03 0.32 -4.73
C LYS A 89 -13.12 0.84 -3.30
N ASN A 90 -13.21 -0.07 -2.35
CA ASN A 90 -12.99 0.13 -0.92
C ASN A 90 -11.89 -0.85 -0.52
N ILE A 91 -10.68 -0.35 -0.37
CA ILE A 91 -9.48 -1.14 -0.09
C ILE A 91 -9.13 -0.92 1.37
N LEU A 92 -9.04 -1.98 2.14
CA LEU A 92 -8.58 -1.91 3.52
C LEU A 92 -7.11 -2.33 3.59
N VAL A 93 -6.28 -1.52 4.23
CA VAL A 93 -4.89 -1.88 4.53
C VAL A 93 -4.84 -2.33 5.97
N ASP A 94 -4.46 -3.59 6.16
CA ASP A 94 -4.51 -4.38 7.39
C ASP A 94 -5.95 -4.61 7.92
N THR A 95 -6.11 -5.55 8.82
CA THR A 95 -7.41 -6.02 9.30
C THR A 95 -7.58 -5.98 10.81
N GLY A 96 -6.56 -5.49 11.53
CA GLY A 96 -6.57 -5.43 12.99
C GLY A 96 -6.60 -6.82 13.64
N CYS A 97 -7.05 -6.85 14.89
CA CYS A 97 -7.23 -8.09 15.66
C CYS A 97 -8.58 -8.10 16.38
N TYR A 98 -9.10 -9.31 16.64
CA TYR A 98 -10.37 -9.44 17.37
C TYR A 98 -10.57 -10.78 18.06
N HIS A 99 -9.83 -11.83 17.70
CA HIS A 99 -9.99 -13.15 18.32
C HIS A 99 -9.53 -13.13 19.77
N GLU A 100 -10.36 -13.67 20.68
CA GLU A 100 -10.14 -13.58 22.12
C GLU A 100 -8.81 -14.21 22.56
N ASN A 101 -8.41 -15.32 21.97
CA ASN A 101 -7.12 -15.97 22.23
C ASN A 101 -5.93 -15.09 21.88
N VAL A 102 -6.06 -14.21 20.87
CA VAL A 102 -5.03 -13.28 20.42
C VAL A 102 -4.94 -12.06 21.35
N ILE A 103 -6.07 -11.47 21.72
CA ILE A 103 -6.13 -10.22 22.49
C ILE A 103 -6.06 -10.41 24.00
N LYS A 104 -6.31 -11.63 24.50
CA LYS A 104 -6.35 -11.94 25.92
C LYS A 104 -5.07 -11.53 26.65
N GLY A 105 -5.22 -10.74 27.69
CA GLY A 105 -4.09 -10.29 28.54
C GLY A 105 -3.26 -9.14 27.96
N LYS A 106 -3.53 -8.68 26.76
CA LYS A 106 -2.80 -7.55 26.14
C LYS A 106 -3.23 -6.18 26.68
N GLY A 107 -4.40 -6.09 27.35
CA GLY A 107 -4.88 -4.85 27.97
C GLY A 107 -5.28 -3.75 26.98
N ILE A 108 -5.62 -4.13 25.74
CA ILE A 108 -6.06 -3.20 24.69
C ILE A 108 -7.38 -2.56 25.13
N GLN A 109 -7.43 -1.23 25.08
CA GLN A 109 -8.60 -0.43 25.45
C GLN A 109 -9.40 -0.04 24.19
N ASN A 110 -10.72 0.15 24.36
CA ASN A 110 -11.64 0.58 23.31
C ASN A 110 -11.55 -0.28 22.03
N LEU A 111 -11.26 -1.56 22.21
CA LEU A 111 -11.11 -2.50 21.11
C LEU A 111 -12.46 -2.74 20.42
N ILE A 112 -12.47 -2.55 19.10
CA ILE A 112 -13.57 -2.90 18.19
C ILE A 112 -12.99 -3.71 17.02
N ARG A 113 -13.83 -4.43 16.31
CA ARG A 113 -13.40 -5.12 15.07
C ARG A 113 -13.11 -4.11 13.95
N ALA A 114 -12.20 -4.43 13.05
CA ALA A 114 -11.97 -3.59 11.87
C ALA A 114 -13.23 -3.40 11.02
N SER A 115 -14.13 -4.39 10.99
CA SER A 115 -15.45 -4.28 10.35
C SER A 115 -16.38 -3.24 11.01
N GLU A 116 -16.26 -3.01 12.31
CA GLU A 116 -16.97 -1.95 13.02
C GLU A 116 -16.29 -0.58 12.80
N ALA A 117 -14.96 -0.58 12.63
CA ALA A 117 -14.22 0.64 12.31
C ALA A 117 -14.61 1.19 10.93
N VAL A 118 -14.71 0.34 9.89
CA VAL A 118 -15.16 0.78 8.55
C VAL A 118 -16.64 1.21 8.55
N ALA A 119 -17.47 0.67 9.46
CA ALA A 119 -18.86 1.09 9.60
C ALA A 119 -19.03 2.56 10.03
N LYS A 120 -18.02 3.16 10.68
CA LYS A 120 -18.00 4.60 11.00
C LYS A 120 -18.03 5.49 9.75
N LEU A 121 -17.65 4.94 8.58
CA LEU A 121 -17.72 5.62 7.27
C LEU A 121 -18.88 5.12 6.39
N GLY A 122 -19.87 4.43 7.00
CA GLY A 122 -21.08 3.95 6.33
C GLY A 122 -20.87 2.71 5.46
N LEU A 123 -19.78 1.95 5.66
CA LEU A 123 -19.49 0.72 4.94
C LEU A 123 -19.77 -0.50 5.81
N SER A 124 -20.26 -1.57 5.21
CA SER A 124 -20.27 -2.89 5.82
C SER A 124 -19.01 -3.68 5.45
N ALA A 125 -18.73 -4.75 6.18
CA ALA A 125 -17.62 -5.66 5.84
C ALA A 125 -17.71 -6.23 4.41
N LYS A 126 -18.94 -6.37 3.86
CA LYS A 126 -19.19 -6.87 2.49
C LYS A 126 -18.85 -5.86 1.41
N ASP A 127 -18.74 -4.57 1.76
CA ASP A 127 -18.42 -3.48 0.83
C ASP A 127 -16.91 -3.34 0.61
N ILE A 128 -16.09 -4.00 1.43
CA ILE A 128 -14.63 -4.06 1.25
C ILE A 128 -14.35 -4.98 0.07
N THR A 129 -13.72 -4.41 -0.97
CA THR A 129 -13.43 -5.11 -2.23
C THR A 129 -12.08 -5.80 -2.21
N ASP A 130 -11.12 -5.20 -1.50
CA ASP A 130 -9.74 -5.63 -1.43
C ASP A 130 -9.18 -5.38 -0.03
N VAL A 131 -8.30 -6.25 0.44
CA VAL A 131 -7.52 -6.10 1.66
C VAL A 131 -6.04 -6.23 1.31
N VAL A 132 -5.23 -5.29 1.74
CA VAL A 132 -3.77 -5.37 1.62
C VAL A 132 -3.22 -5.71 3.00
N ILE A 133 -2.66 -6.91 3.17
CA ILE A 133 -1.95 -7.29 4.40
C ILE A 133 -0.52 -6.79 4.27
N THR A 134 -0.14 -5.85 5.12
CA THR A 134 1.22 -5.30 5.10
C THR A 134 2.22 -6.31 5.64
N HIS A 135 1.83 -7.08 6.64
CA HIS A 135 2.61 -8.17 7.23
C HIS A 135 1.73 -9.05 8.14
N MET A 136 2.26 -10.17 8.57
CA MET A 136 1.51 -11.24 9.26
C MET A 136 1.42 -11.11 10.78
N HIS A 137 1.80 -9.98 11.41
CA HIS A 137 1.60 -9.84 12.87
C HIS A 137 0.11 -9.84 13.22
N TRP A 138 -0.16 -10.34 14.44
CA TRP A 138 -1.49 -10.57 15.00
C TRP A 138 -2.41 -9.34 14.95
N ASP A 139 -1.86 -8.14 15.12
CA ASP A 139 -2.60 -6.88 15.14
C ASP A 139 -2.83 -6.27 13.74
N HIS A 140 -2.38 -6.95 12.69
CA HIS A 140 -2.58 -6.58 11.29
C HIS A 140 -3.36 -7.63 10.50
N ALA A 141 -3.19 -8.92 10.82
CA ALA A 141 -3.69 -10.03 10.01
C ALA A 141 -4.87 -10.81 10.62
N ASP A 142 -5.10 -10.74 11.95
CA ASP A 142 -6.07 -11.58 12.64
C ASP A 142 -7.53 -11.38 12.14
N GLY A 143 -7.87 -10.21 11.57
CA GLY A 143 -9.22 -9.92 11.06
C GLY A 143 -9.46 -10.23 9.58
N MET A 144 -8.61 -11.01 8.89
CA MET A 144 -8.76 -11.30 7.45
C MET A 144 -10.09 -11.94 7.07
N ASP A 145 -10.66 -12.75 7.94
CA ASP A 145 -11.92 -13.48 7.74
C ASP A 145 -13.18 -12.60 7.89
N LEU A 146 -13.03 -11.40 8.46
CA LEU A 146 -14.13 -10.43 8.62
C LEU A 146 -14.65 -9.91 7.28
N PHE A 147 -13.88 -9.99 6.18
CA PHE A 147 -14.18 -9.36 4.90
C PHE A 147 -14.48 -10.38 3.80
N PRO A 148 -15.70 -10.92 3.75
CA PRO A 148 -16.03 -12.12 2.95
C PRO A 148 -15.92 -11.91 1.43
N ASN A 149 -16.03 -10.67 0.94
CA ASN A 149 -15.98 -10.36 -0.48
C ASN A 149 -14.60 -9.87 -0.95
N ALA A 150 -13.68 -9.60 -0.02
CA ALA A 150 -12.40 -9.01 -0.33
C ALA A 150 -11.43 -10.00 -1.02
N LYS A 151 -10.61 -9.47 -1.94
CA LYS A 151 -9.38 -10.11 -2.39
C LYS A 151 -8.25 -9.69 -1.45
N ILE A 152 -7.45 -10.63 -1.01
CA ILE A 152 -6.31 -10.39 -0.10
C ILE A 152 -5.04 -10.24 -0.93
N TRP A 153 -4.29 -9.17 -0.70
CA TRP A 153 -3.00 -8.89 -1.33
C TRP A 153 -1.90 -8.97 -0.29
N ILE A 154 -0.96 -9.87 -0.47
CA ILE A 154 0.18 -10.09 0.44
C ILE A 154 1.42 -10.42 -0.37
N GLN A 155 2.61 -10.05 0.12
CA GLN A 155 3.86 -10.44 -0.51
C GLN A 155 4.01 -11.97 -0.55
N LYS A 156 4.40 -12.48 -1.71
CA LYS A 156 4.64 -13.91 -1.95
C LYS A 156 5.66 -14.49 -0.97
N ASP A 157 6.70 -13.72 -0.69
CA ASP A 157 7.76 -14.13 0.23
C ASP A 157 7.29 -14.12 1.69
N GLU A 158 6.42 -13.18 2.09
CA GLU A 158 5.79 -13.15 3.41
C GLU A 158 4.91 -14.39 3.59
N TYR A 159 4.02 -14.65 2.62
CA TYR A 159 3.19 -15.85 2.58
C TYR A 159 4.04 -17.12 2.67
N GLY A 160 5.05 -17.25 1.79
CA GLY A 160 5.88 -18.45 1.72
C GLY A 160 6.68 -18.73 2.99
N TYR A 161 7.21 -17.67 3.62
CA TYR A 161 7.98 -17.80 4.85
C TYR A 161 7.09 -18.24 6.02
N TYR A 162 5.96 -17.58 6.26
CA TYR A 162 5.10 -17.87 7.41
C TYR A 162 4.21 -19.10 7.24
N THR A 163 4.02 -19.59 6.03
CA THR A 163 3.39 -20.92 5.81
C THR A 163 4.40 -22.07 5.85
N GLY A 164 5.69 -21.81 6.03
CA GLY A 164 6.73 -22.85 5.97
C GLY A 164 7.92 -22.61 6.89
N ALA A 165 8.98 -21.97 6.38
CA ALA A 165 10.29 -21.91 7.04
C ALA A 165 10.29 -21.21 8.41
N ALA A 166 9.37 -20.29 8.66
CA ALA A 166 9.24 -19.60 9.94
C ALA A 166 9.05 -20.54 11.14
N TRP A 167 8.45 -21.70 10.91
CA TRP A 167 8.10 -22.71 11.93
C TRP A 167 9.14 -23.81 12.06
N GLN A 168 10.23 -23.75 11.30
CA GLN A 168 11.32 -24.72 11.34
C GLN A 168 12.42 -24.25 12.29
N THR A 169 13.39 -25.13 12.59
CA THR A 169 14.54 -24.80 13.42
C THR A 169 15.28 -23.57 12.89
N GLY A 170 15.42 -22.55 13.73
CA GLY A 170 16.04 -21.27 13.36
C GLY A 170 15.08 -20.27 12.67
N GLY A 171 13.84 -20.66 12.41
CA GLY A 171 12.80 -19.75 11.90
C GLY A 171 12.38 -18.69 12.93
N LYS A 172 11.82 -17.59 12.45
CA LYS A 172 11.36 -16.47 13.29
C LYS A 172 9.88 -16.21 13.02
N HIS A 173 9.05 -16.39 14.04
CA HIS A 173 7.59 -16.23 13.97
C HIS A 173 7.01 -15.48 15.19
N GLY A 174 7.85 -14.67 15.88
CA GLY A 174 7.36 -13.85 16.99
C GLY A 174 6.29 -12.88 16.54
N GLY A 175 5.17 -12.83 17.25
CA GLY A 175 4.01 -11.98 16.88
C GLY A 175 3.11 -12.54 15.77
N ILE A 176 3.41 -13.73 15.26
CA ILE A 176 2.58 -14.42 14.26
C ILE A 176 1.72 -15.47 14.95
N GLU A 177 0.42 -15.41 14.74
CA GLU A 177 -0.50 -16.40 15.29
C GLU A 177 -0.70 -17.57 14.30
N PRO A 178 -0.59 -18.83 14.75
CA PRO A 178 -0.79 -19.99 13.89
C PRO A 178 -2.16 -20.03 13.22
N ASP A 179 -3.22 -19.57 13.91
CA ASP A 179 -4.57 -19.57 13.40
C ASP A 179 -4.74 -18.55 12.25
N ASP A 180 -4.00 -17.43 12.28
CA ASP A 180 -3.98 -16.45 11.19
C ASP A 180 -3.30 -17.02 9.94
N VAL A 181 -2.23 -17.78 10.13
CA VAL A 181 -1.56 -18.50 9.03
C VAL A 181 -2.50 -19.53 8.41
N MET A 182 -3.23 -20.30 9.22
CA MET A 182 -4.22 -21.25 8.72
C MET A 182 -5.38 -20.58 7.99
N THR A 183 -5.84 -19.44 8.48
CA THR A 183 -6.86 -18.60 7.83
C THR A 183 -6.37 -18.10 6.47
N LEU A 184 -5.15 -17.59 6.39
CA LEU A 184 -4.54 -17.15 5.14
C LEU A 184 -4.43 -18.30 4.11
N VAL A 185 -3.97 -19.49 4.54
CA VAL A 185 -3.90 -20.68 3.67
C VAL A 185 -5.29 -21.08 3.16
N LYS A 186 -6.30 -21.07 4.04
CA LYS A 186 -7.70 -21.35 3.65
C LYS A 186 -8.24 -20.34 2.64
N LEU A 187 -7.96 -19.05 2.83
CA LEU A 187 -8.32 -18.00 1.88
C LEU A 187 -7.61 -18.19 0.54
N ASN A 188 -6.32 -18.57 0.56
CA ASN A 188 -5.55 -18.84 -0.65
C ASN A 188 -6.12 -20.03 -1.44
N THR A 189 -6.40 -21.15 -0.77
CA THR A 189 -6.98 -22.35 -1.41
C THR A 189 -8.40 -22.11 -1.95
N SER A 190 -9.10 -21.09 -1.46
CA SER A 190 -10.40 -20.66 -1.99
C SER A 190 -10.30 -19.62 -3.13
N GLY A 191 -9.09 -19.30 -3.59
CA GLY A 191 -8.84 -18.36 -4.69
C GLY A 191 -9.05 -16.89 -4.32
N LYS A 192 -8.94 -16.55 -3.02
CA LYS A 192 -9.12 -15.17 -2.54
C LYS A 192 -7.82 -14.41 -2.37
N VAL A 193 -6.65 -15.07 -2.40
CA VAL A 193 -5.35 -14.43 -2.18
C VAL A 193 -4.65 -14.17 -3.50
N ASN A 194 -4.15 -12.96 -3.66
CA ASN A 194 -3.24 -12.53 -4.71
C ASN A 194 -1.85 -12.38 -4.10
N LEU A 195 -0.93 -13.23 -4.50
CA LEU A 195 0.47 -13.17 -4.08
C LEU A 195 1.20 -12.12 -4.92
N VAL A 196 1.67 -11.07 -4.28
CA VAL A 196 2.47 -10.01 -4.90
C VAL A 196 3.92 -10.50 -4.99
N ASP A 197 4.51 -10.46 -6.17
CA ASP A 197 5.87 -10.92 -6.41
C ASP A 197 6.79 -9.71 -6.60
N GLY A 198 7.49 -9.31 -5.54
CA GLY A 198 8.54 -8.30 -5.59
C GLY A 198 8.12 -6.90 -5.17
N ASP A 199 8.98 -5.95 -5.54
CA ASP A 199 8.96 -4.55 -5.12
C ASP A 199 8.33 -3.66 -6.19
N ASP A 200 7.73 -2.53 -5.77
CA ASP A 200 7.13 -1.51 -6.65
C ASP A 200 6.07 -2.06 -7.61
N VAL A 201 5.15 -2.85 -7.06
CA VAL A 201 4.08 -3.50 -7.83
C VAL A 201 2.78 -2.70 -7.73
N GLU A 202 2.21 -2.30 -8.86
CA GLU A 202 0.86 -1.73 -8.90
C GLU A 202 -0.17 -2.86 -8.81
N ILE A 203 -0.86 -2.94 -7.68
CA ILE A 203 -1.85 -3.99 -7.41
C ILE A 203 -3.27 -3.59 -7.84
N ILE A 204 -3.54 -2.30 -7.81
CA ILE A 204 -4.79 -1.65 -8.24
C ILE A 204 -4.37 -0.30 -8.83
N ASP A 205 -5.02 0.18 -9.88
CA ASP A 205 -4.68 1.47 -10.50
C ASP A 205 -4.59 2.59 -9.44
N GLY A 206 -3.41 3.21 -9.33
CA GLY A 206 -3.11 4.24 -8.33
C GLY A 206 -2.80 3.73 -6.92
N VAL A 207 -2.73 2.41 -6.70
CA VAL A 207 -2.31 1.78 -5.44
C VAL A 207 -1.15 0.82 -5.69
N ARG A 208 -0.01 1.11 -5.12
CA ARG A 208 1.22 0.33 -5.29
C ARG A 208 1.75 -0.17 -3.96
N VAL A 209 2.40 -1.31 -3.97
CA VAL A 209 3.05 -1.90 -2.79
C VAL A 209 4.55 -2.01 -2.99
N TYR A 210 5.29 -1.87 -1.90
CA TYR A 210 6.75 -1.82 -1.89
C TYR A 210 7.29 -2.66 -0.74
N THR A 211 8.48 -3.20 -0.93
CA THR A 211 9.22 -3.97 0.07
C THR A 211 10.40 -3.17 0.66
N GLY A 212 11.17 -3.76 1.57
CA GLY A 212 12.41 -3.20 2.08
C GLY A 212 12.37 -2.75 3.54
N GLY A 213 11.19 -2.55 4.14
CA GLY A 213 11.08 -2.16 5.55
C GLY A 213 11.55 -3.23 6.53
N ARG A 214 11.41 -4.49 6.17
CA ARG A 214 11.92 -5.67 6.90
C ARG A 214 11.48 -5.75 8.36
N HIS A 215 10.29 -5.21 8.67
CA HIS A 215 9.68 -5.38 9.97
C HIS A 215 9.38 -6.87 10.26
N THR A 216 8.79 -7.54 9.27
CA THR A 216 8.72 -9.00 9.18
C THR A 216 9.59 -9.50 8.03
N PHE A 217 9.48 -10.78 7.66
CA PHE A 217 10.34 -11.37 6.64
C PHE A 217 10.27 -10.63 5.30
N ALA A 218 9.08 -10.28 4.84
CA ALA A 218 8.84 -9.53 3.61
C ALA A 218 7.67 -8.52 3.77
N SER A 219 7.69 -7.75 4.88
CA SER A 219 6.70 -6.70 5.10
C SER A 219 6.66 -5.71 3.95
N GLN A 220 5.45 -5.23 3.62
CA GLN A 220 5.24 -4.24 2.57
C GLN A 220 4.62 -2.95 3.13
N TYR A 221 4.80 -1.85 2.41
CA TYR A 221 4.12 -0.58 2.62
C TYR A 221 3.40 -0.15 1.34
N VAL A 222 2.45 0.76 1.45
CA VAL A 222 1.51 1.06 0.37
C VAL A 222 1.61 2.52 -0.03
N SER A 223 1.73 2.83 -1.31
CA SER A 223 1.48 4.18 -1.81
C SER A 223 0.12 4.28 -2.48
N VAL A 224 -0.55 5.40 -2.24
CA VAL A 224 -1.87 5.70 -2.77
C VAL A 224 -1.85 7.05 -3.47
N ARG A 225 -2.35 7.11 -4.70
CA ARG A 225 -2.58 8.35 -5.42
C ARG A 225 -3.88 9.00 -4.95
N ALA A 226 -3.76 9.88 -3.97
CA ALA A 226 -4.89 10.61 -3.40
C ALA A 226 -5.13 11.96 -4.09
N ALA A 227 -6.25 12.61 -3.77
CA ALA A 227 -6.54 13.98 -4.26
C ALA A 227 -5.52 14.99 -3.72
N SER A 228 -5.00 14.79 -2.52
CA SER A 228 -3.98 15.61 -1.86
C SER A 228 -2.54 15.32 -2.30
N GLY A 229 -2.34 14.34 -3.19
CA GLY A 229 -1.02 13.89 -3.63
C GLY A 229 -0.77 12.42 -3.31
N THR A 230 0.49 11.99 -3.33
CA THR A 230 0.87 10.64 -2.94
C THR A 230 0.93 10.51 -1.43
N ILE A 231 0.11 9.61 -0.90
CA ILE A 231 0.14 9.18 0.51
C ILE A 231 0.86 7.86 0.59
N VAL A 232 1.73 7.69 1.60
CA VAL A 232 2.41 6.43 1.87
C VAL A 232 1.95 5.90 3.23
N ILE A 233 1.29 4.76 3.23
CA ILE A 233 0.91 4.02 4.44
C ILE A 233 2.09 3.11 4.77
N ALA A 234 2.89 3.51 5.76
CA ALA A 234 4.11 2.81 6.14
C ALA A 234 3.82 1.53 6.93
N SER A 235 2.68 1.49 7.63
CA SER A 235 2.39 0.46 8.63
C SER A 235 3.60 0.31 9.58
N ASP A 236 3.94 -0.88 10.01
CA ASP A 236 5.01 -1.12 10.98
C ASP A 236 6.44 -1.01 10.43
N ASN A 237 6.58 -0.72 9.14
CA ASN A 237 7.88 -0.31 8.61
C ASN A 237 8.31 1.08 9.13
N MET A 238 7.38 1.80 9.76
CA MET A 238 7.59 3.02 10.52
C MET A 238 6.50 3.12 11.61
N TYR A 239 6.82 2.90 12.87
CA TYR A 239 5.84 2.90 13.96
C TYR A 239 5.33 4.29 14.31
N LEU A 240 6.24 5.26 14.41
CA LEU A 240 5.98 6.63 14.82
C LEU A 240 6.59 7.62 13.83
N TYR A 241 6.05 8.82 13.72
CA TYR A 241 6.69 9.92 12.97
C TYR A 241 8.13 10.17 13.41
N GLU A 242 8.41 9.94 14.69
CA GLU A 242 9.74 10.08 15.26
C GLU A 242 10.80 9.17 14.60
N ASN A 243 10.42 7.99 14.05
CA ASN A 243 11.33 7.16 13.27
C ASN A 243 11.89 7.95 12.07
N LEU A 244 11.01 8.60 11.32
CA LEU A 244 11.38 9.40 10.15
C LEU A 244 12.11 10.70 10.52
N GLU A 245 11.63 11.39 11.57
CA GLU A 245 12.20 12.66 12.04
C GLU A 245 13.63 12.50 12.54
N LYS A 246 13.90 11.41 13.26
CA LYS A 246 15.24 11.11 13.81
C LYS A 246 16.09 10.24 12.91
N HIS A 247 15.53 9.77 11.76
CA HIS A 247 16.14 8.77 10.90
C HIS A 247 16.62 7.57 11.72
N ALA A 248 15.73 7.05 12.57
CA ALA A 248 15.99 5.93 13.45
C ALA A 248 15.24 4.68 12.98
N PRO A 249 15.90 3.51 12.90
CA PRO A 249 15.19 2.31 12.47
C PRO A 249 14.16 1.89 13.52
N ILE A 250 13.16 1.14 13.08
CA ILE A 250 12.25 0.47 14.01
C ILE A 250 13.01 -0.53 14.88
N ALA A 251 12.56 -0.71 16.14
CA ALA A 251 13.24 -1.58 17.09
C ALA A 251 13.13 -3.07 16.71
N GLN A 252 12.04 -3.44 16.03
CA GLN A 252 11.77 -4.81 15.59
C GLN A 252 11.90 -4.88 14.07
N THR A 253 13.08 -5.24 13.58
CA THR A 253 13.35 -5.41 12.16
C THR A 253 14.33 -6.55 11.92
N PHE A 254 14.19 -7.22 10.78
CA PHE A 254 15.16 -8.20 10.29
C PHE A 254 16.43 -7.54 9.75
N ASP A 255 16.36 -6.24 9.37
CA ASP A 255 17.46 -5.51 8.75
C ASP A 255 17.28 -4.00 8.95
N ALA A 256 18.05 -3.41 9.87
CA ALA A 256 17.95 -1.99 10.21
C ALA A 256 18.35 -1.07 9.04
N ASP A 257 19.37 -1.44 8.27
CA ASP A 257 19.82 -0.63 7.13
C ASP A 257 18.77 -0.64 6.01
N SER A 258 18.16 -1.79 5.77
CA SER A 258 17.05 -1.90 4.83
C SER A 258 15.84 -1.06 5.29
N ASN A 259 15.55 -1.05 6.59
CA ASN A 259 14.48 -0.23 7.16
C ASN A 259 14.73 1.28 6.97
N LEU A 260 15.94 1.76 7.23
CA LEU A 260 16.31 3.17 7.00
C LEU A 260 16.17 3.56 5.53
N LYS A 261 16.65 2.72 4.61
CA LYS A 261 16.50 2.95 3.15
C LYS A 261 15.02 3.00 2.75
N ALA A 262 14.17 2.16 3.35
CA ALA A 262 12.74 2.20 3.10
C ALA A 262 12.10 3.50 3.63
N GLN A 263 12.50 4.00 4.81
CA GLN A 263 12.05 5.29 5.33
C GLN A 263 12.45 6.44 4.40
N ASP A 264 13.68 6.48 3.90
CA ASP A 264 14.14 7.47 2.93
C ASP A 264 13.31 7.44 1.64
N ARG A 265 13.01 6.24 1.14
CA ARG A 265 12.18 6.03 -0.04
C ARG A 265 10.74 6.50 0.20
N MET A 266 10.13 6.16 1.32
CA MET A 266 8.79 6.63 1.70
C MET A 266 8.71 8.15 1.72
N LYS A 267 9.72 8.81 2.30
CA LYS A 267 9.83 10.28 2.35
C LYS A 267 9.95 10.90 0.96
N GLN A 268 10.68 10.26 0.05
CA GLN A 268 10.84 10.74 -1.35
C GLN A 268 9.56 10.56 -2.16
N MET A 269 8.78 9.52 -1.89
CA MET A 269 7.55 9.20 -2.61
C MET A 269 6.37 10.04 -2.17
N ALA A 270 6.24 10.32 -0.89
CA ALA A 270 5.14 11.09 -0.34
C ALA A 270 5.18 12.55 -0.83
N SER A 271 4.03 13.12 -1.17
CA SER A 271 3.96 14.51 -1.65
C SER A 271 4.40 15.54 -0.59
N ARG A 272 4.36 15.16 0.69
CA ARG A 272 4.94 15.90 1.82
C ARG A 272 5.20 14.93 2.99
N PRO A 273 6.13 15.26 3.92
CA PRO A 273 6.60 14.30 4.93
C PRO A 273 5.51 13.74 5.87
N ASP A 274 4.50 14.53 6.21
CA ASP A 274 3.38 14.12 7.07
C ASP A 274 2.42 13.14 6.40
N LEU A 275 2.49 13.00 5.06
CA LEU A 275 1.77 11.98 4.30
C LEU A 275 2.50 10.62 4.25
N VAL A 276 3.62 10.46 4.95
CA VAL A 276 4.14 9.15 5.34
C VAL A 276 3.46 8.78 6.66
N VAL A 277 2.44 7.94 6.59
CA VAL A 277 1.55 7.62 7.73
C VAL A 277 2.10 6.40 8.46
N PRO A 278 2.49 6.55 9.74
CA PRO A 278 3.05 5.48 10.55
C PRO A 278 2.01 4.46 11.01
N GLY A 279 2.49 3.28 11.46
CA GLY A 279 1.63 2.17 11.89
C GLY A 279 0.82 2.44 13.14
N HIS A 280 1.42 3.16 14.13
CA HIS A 280 0.86 3.18 15.48
C HIS A 280 0.91 4.54 16.19
N ASP A 281 1.21 5.64 15.48
CA ASP A 281 1.35 6.95 16.11
C ASP A 281 0.00 7.59 16.39
N PRO A 282 -0.34 7.92 17.65
CA PRO A 282 -1.56 8.65 17.98
C PRO A 282 -1.62 10.05 17.34
N LEU A 283 -0.47 10.63 16.96
CA LEU A 283 -0.42 11.91 16.27
C LEU A 283 -1.13 11.89 14.90
N VAL A 284 -1.38 10.74 14.29
CA VAL A 284 -2.21 10.63 13.09
C VAL A 284 -3.59 11.25 13.34
N PHE A 285 -4.20 10.99 14.51
CA PHE A 285 -5.50 11.54 14.88
C PHE A 285 -5.45 12.98 15.42
N VAL A 286 -4.26 13.56 15.53
CA VAL A 286 -4.06 14.98 15.91
C VAL A 286 -3.75 15.83 14.68
N LYS A 287 -2.96 15.29 13.74
CA LYS A 287 -2.46 16.02 12.55
C LYS A 287 -3.52 16.18 11.47
N PHE A 288 -4.46 15.23 11.37
CA PHE A 288 -5.42 15.18 10.26
C PHE A 288 -6.86 15.46 10.71
N PRO A 289 -7.72 16.02 9.82
CA PRO A 289 -9.13 16.25 10.11
C PRO A 289 -9.83 14.97 10.56
N GLN A 290 -10.68 15.09 11.58
CA GLN A 290 -11.45 13.98 12.13
C GLN A 290 -12.94 14.11 11.77
N PRO A 291 -13.41 13.46 10.69
CA PRO A 291 -14.82 13.49 10.31
C PRO A 291 -15.71 12.70 11.28
N GLY A 292 -15.12 11.90 12.17
CA GLY A 292 -15.79 11.12 13.20
C GLY A 292 -14.83 10.65 14.29
N ASN A 293 -15.37 10.18 15.41
CA ASN A 293 -14.56 9.67 16.51
C ASN A 293 -13.74 8.44 16.09
N GLY A 294 -12.40 8.54 16.23
CA GLY A 294 -11.46 7.50 15.82
C GLY A 294 -11.37 7.32 14.31
N VAL A 295 -11.65 8.38 13.54
CA VAL A 295 -11.47 8.45 12.09
C VAL A 295 -10.63 9.67 11.77
N ALA A 296 -9.51 9.52 11.08
CA ALA A 296 -8.72 10.63 10.56
C ALA A 296 -8.67 10.56 9.03
N LYS A 297 -8.99 11.67 8.34
CA LYS A 297 -8.88 11.77 6.89
C LYS A 297 -7.49 12.27 6.52
N ILE A 298 -6.72 11.43 5.87
CA ILE A 298 -5.35 11.73 5.46
C ILE A 298 -5.37 12.60 4.19
N GLU A 299 -4.99 13.89 4.30
CA GLU A 299 -5.04 14.85 3.18
C GLU A 299 -4.04 16.00 3.29
#